data_f7114829e05030e7d8ad59e4dad634a8
#
_entry.id   f7114829e05030e7d8ad59e4dad634a8
#
_cell.length_a   1.000
_cell.length_b   1.000
_cell.length_c   1.000
_cell.angle_alpha   90.00
_cell.angle_beta   90.00
_cell.angle_gamma   90.00
#
_symmetry.space_group_name_H-M   'P 1'
#
loop_
_entity.id
_entity.type
_entity.pdbx_description
1 polymer ?
#
loop_
_entity_poly.entity_id
_entity_poly.type
_entity_poly.pdbx_seq_one_letter_code
_entity_poly.pdbx_strand_id
1 'polypeptide(L)'
;MRWISRAWLIAAVVLTGLAAPAVAAEVPGTDCGVFPGNNIWNTRIDRLPVHEMSDTWLRSADAANTDLHPDFGPPGYGLPFETVARRHPKTTVDFDYADESDRGPYPFDARTPIEGGSDRHALMVEQGTCVLYELFAADWNGGDPRAGSGAIWDLDSNRLRPETWTSADAAGLPIFPGLVRWEEVKAGRIQHAIRFTVDCTTDSYVWPARHEAGVDDPDCPPMGARFRLSAEFDLSAFSPKARVVLRAMQRYGLMLADNGSDWYFQGTRDAHWRNGLLDQLKSVPASAFEAVDATACMVDRDSARADCPG
;
A
#
# COMPACT_ATOMS: atom_id res chain seq x y z
N MET A 1 28.62 50.72 -49.98
CA MET A 1 28.29 50.44 -48.58
C MET A 1 27.54 49.15 -48.55
N ARG A 2 28.18 48.03 -48.08
CA ARG A 2 27.54 46.71 -47.91
C ARG A 2 27.31 46.51 -46.46
N TRP A 3 26.01 46.33 -46.05
CA TRP A 3 25.63 45.99 -44.72
C TRP A 3 25.68 44.47 -44.55
N ILE A 4 26.47 43.97 -43.60
CA ILE A 4 26.54 42.58 -43.23
C ILE A 4 25.65 42.39 -42.00
N SER A 5 24.51 41.72 -42.19
CA SER A 5 23.61 41.31 -41.10
C SER A 5 24.20 40.09 -40.39
N ARG A 6 24.57 40.25 -39.13
CA ARG A 6 24.97 39.13 -38.26
C ARG A 6 23.70 38.52 -37.66
N ALA A 7 23.36 37.31 -38.09
CA ALA A 7 22.36 36.48 -37.44
C ALA A 7 22.93 35.83 -36.16
N TRP A 8 22.33 36.09 -35.04
CA TRP A 8 22.62 35.39 -33.78
C TRP A 8 21.78 34.11 -33.69
N LEU A 9 22.45 32.96 -33.75
CA LEU A 9 21.85 31.66 -33.45
C LEU A 9 21.75 31.51 -31.91
N ILE A 10 20.53 31.55 -31.37
CA ILE A 10 20.25 31.21 -29.98
C ILE A 10 20.12 29.70 -29.92
N ALA A 11 21.12 29.03 -29.37
CA ALA A 11 21.03 27.60 -29.05
C ALA A 11 20.17 27.42 -27.80
N ALA A 12 18.99 26.84 -27.95
CA ALA A 12 18.18 26.43 -26.82
C ALA A 12 18.78 25.16 -26.20
N VAL A 13 19.33 25.28 -25.00
CA VAL A 13 19.78 24.13 -24.19
C VAL A 13 18.53 23.50 -23.57
N VAL A 14 18.09 22.37 -24.09
CA VAL A 14 17.06 21.53 -23.46
C VAL A 14 17.74 20.79 -22.30
N LEU A 15 17.53 21.28 -21.08
CA LEU A 15 17.87 20.55 -19.85
C LEU A 15 16.87 19.40 -19.71
N THR A 16 17.27 18.20 -20.12
CA THR A 16 16.59 16.96 -19.73
C THR A 16 16.88 16.73 -18.25
N GLY A 17 15.93 17.12 -17.39
CA GLY A 17 15.98 16.81 -15.97
C GLY A 17 15.89 15.30 -15.81
N LEU A 18 17.00 14.65 -15.47
CA LEU A 18 16.99 13.30 -14.95
C LEU A 18 16.21 13.33 -13.64
N ALA A 19 15.02 12.73 -13.61
CA ALA A 19 14.28 12.51 -12.37
C ALA A 19 15.17 11.66 -11.45
N ALA A 20 15.48 12.16 -10.26
CA ALA A 20 16.18 11.37 -9.26
C ALA A 20 15.33 10.13 -8.95
N PRO A 21 15.94 8.94 -8.78
CA PRO A 21 15.20 7.74 -8.43
C PRO A 21 14.43 8.00 -7.14
N ALA A 22 13.18 7.53 -7.09
CA ALA A 22 12.38 7.60 -5.87
C ALA A 22 13.13 6.84 -4.77
N VAL A 23 13.45 7.55 -3.69
CA VAL A 23 14.02 6.89 -2.50
C VAL A 23 12.84 6.22 -1.80
N ALA A 24 12.88 4.91 -1.68
CA ALA A 24 11.87 4.16 -0.92
C ALA A 24 11.78 4.70 0.52
N ALA A 25 10.58 4.68 1.09
CA ALA A 25 10.41 4.98 2.50
C ALA A 25 11.17 3.94 3.34
N GLU A 26 11.77 4.38 4.44
CA GLU A 26 12.46 3.47 5.38
C GLU A 26 11.46 2.94 6.41
N VAL A 27 11.68 1.70 6.86
CA VAL A 27 10.99 1.14 8.02
C VAL A 27 11.43 1.92 9.26
N PRO A 28 10.52 2.54 10.03
CA PRO A 28 10.87 3.35 11.17
C PRO A 28 11.82 2.65 12.16
N GLY A 29 12.94 3.33 12.48
CA GLY A 29 13.93 2.80 13.41
C GLY A 29 14.91 1.78 12.82
N THR A 30 14.95 1.62 11.50
CA THR A 30 15.89 0.74 10.79
C THR A 30 16.50 1.45 9.59
N ASP A 31 17.51 0.83 8.97
CA ASP A 31 18.07 1.23 7.67
C ASP A 31 17.40 0.48 6.48
N CYS A 32 16.31 -0.24 6.73
CA CYS A 32 15.62 -1.02 5.71
C CYS A 32 14.68 -0.14 4.88
N GLY A 33 14.84 -0.15 3.56
CA GLY A 33 13.86 0.41 2.65
C GLY A 33 12.57 -0.43 2.60
N VAL A 34 11.46 0.18 2.26
CA VAL A 34 10.21 -0.53 2.01
C VAL A 34 10.09 -0.79 0.52
N PHE A 35 10.68 -1.87 0.07
CA PHE A 35 10.84 -2.30 -1.32
C PHE A 35 11.73 -1.39 -2.19
N PRO A 36 12.23 -1.89 -3.33
CA PRO A 36 12.97 -1.07 -4.29
C PRO A 36 12.14 0.10 -4.83
N GLY A 37 12.79 1.20 -5.20
CA GLY A 37 12.12 2.39 -5.71
C GLY A 37 11.28 2.17 -6.98
N ASN A 38 11.55 1.08 -7.73
CA ASN A 38 10.77 0.66 -8.90
C ASN A 38 9.73 -0.44 -8.60
N ASN A 39 9.44 -0.69 -7.32
CA ASN A 39 8.31 -1.53 -6.95
C ASN A 39 7.00 -0.79 -7.23
N ILE A 40 5.94 -1.51 -7.63
CA ILE A 40 4.63 -0.92 -7.93
C ILE A 40 4.03 -0.17 -6.72
N TRP A 41 4.34 -0.59 -5.49
CA TRP A 41 3.96 0.17 -4.32
C TRP A 41 4.56 1.57 -4.30
N ASN A 42 5.81 1.74 -4.74
CA ASN A 42 6.56 2.99 -4.76
C ASN A 42 6.44 3.74 -6.10
N THR A 43 5.66 3.21 -7.05
CA THR A 43 5.54 3.77 -8.40
C THR A 43 4.35 4.72 -8.51
N ARG A 44 4.57 5.87 -9.13
CA ARG A 44 3.53 6.87 -9.38
C ARG A 44 2.57 6.40 -10.47
N ILE A 45 1.28 6.64 -10.24
CA ILE A 45 0.20 6.29 -11.16
C ILE A 45 -0.63 7.51 -11.62
N ASP A 46 -0.21 8.70 -11.23
CA ASP A 46 -0.95 9.96 -11.47
C ASP A 46 -1.08 10.33 -12.95
N ARG A 47 -0.35 9.66 -13.84
CA ARG A 47 -0.43 9.86 -15.29
C ARG A 47 -1.09 8.72 -16.05
N LEU A 48 -1.43 7.63 -15.39
CA LEU A 48 -2.12 6.53 -16.04
C LEU A 48 -3.53 6.96 -16.49
N PRO A 49 -4.03 6.41 -17.58
CA PRO A 49 -5.41 6.68 -18.00
C PRO A 49 -6.40 6.12 -16.98
N VAL A 50 -7.58 6.72 -16.93
CA VAL A 50 -8.72 6.18 -16.16
C VAL A 50 -9.12 4.84 -16.77
N HIS A 51 -9.35 3.84 -15.92
CA HIS A 51 -9.77 2.50 -16.33
C HIS A 51 -11.21 2.53 -16.86
N GLU A 52 -11.51 1.75 -17.89
CA GLU A 52 -12.85 1.69 -18.48
C GLU A 52 -13.95 1.25 -17.49
N MET A 53 -13.61 0.41 -16.51
CA MET A 53 -14.50 -0.03 -15.44
C MET A 53 -14.58 0.94 -14.26
N SER A 54 -13.90 2.09 -14.30
CA SER A 54 -13.82 3.01 -13.15
C SER A 54 -15.19 3.35 -12.58
N ASP A 55 -16.11 3.82 -13.40
CA ASP A 55 -17.47 4.18 -12.96
C ASP A 55 -18.26 2.99 -12.40
N THR A 56 -18.04 1.81 -12.92
CA THR A 56 -18.70 0.58 -12.48
C THR A 56 -18.18 0.17 -11.11
N TRP A 57 -16.86 0.11 -10.94
CA TRP A 57 -16.22 -0.23 -9.65
C TRP A 57 -16.52 0.80 -8.56
N LEU A 58 -16.58 2.09 -8.91
CA LEU A 58 -17.00 3.14 -7.96
C LEU A 58 -18.45 2.96 -7.50
N ARG A 59 -19.35 2.53 -8.39
CA ARG A 59 -20.74 2.26 -8.01
C ARG A 59 -20.87 1.04 -7.12
N SER A 60 -20.17 -0.06 -7.42
CA SER A 60 -20.23 -1.29 -6.61
C SER A 60 -19.62 -1.10 -5.22
N ALA A 61 -18.62 -0.20 -5.09
CA ALA A 61 -18.03 0.20 -3.82
C ALA A 61 -18.75 1.40 -3.15
N ASP A 62 -20.00 1.65 -3.48
CA ASP A 62 -20.85 2.71 -2.91
C ASP A 62 -20.19 4.10 -2.81
N ALA A 63 -19.36 4.46 -3.78
CA ALA A 63 -18.59 5.70 -3.74
C ALA A 63 -19.45 6.97 -3.74
N ALA A 64 -20.72 6.88 -4.18
CA ALA A 64 -21.65 8.01 -4.19
C ALA A 64 -22.17 8.39 -2.80
N ASN A 65 -22.17 7.45 -1.84
CA ASN A 65 -22.73 7.63 -0.51
C ASN A 65 -21.70 7.46 0.61
N THR A 66 -20.44 7.17 0.26
CA THR A 66 -19.37 6.86 1.21
C THR A 66 -18.24 7.89 1.11
N ASP A 67 -17.65 8.22 2.24
CA ASP A 67 -16.43 9.02 2.35
C ASP A 67 -15.24 8.12 2.72
N LEU A 68 -14.01 8.60 2.53
CA LEU A 68 -12.82 7.93 3.02
C LEU A 68 -12.90 7.65 4.52
N HIS A 69 -12.47 6.48 4.95
CA HIS A 69 -12.42 6.11 6.36
C HIS A 69 -11.00 5.69 6.78
N PRO A 70 -10.24 6.57 7.49
CA PRO A 70 -8.98 6.15 8.08
C PRO A 70 -9.24 5.14 9.21
N ASP A 71 -8.77 3.91 9.02
CA ASP A 71 -8.92 2.79 9.94
C ASP A 71 -7.75 2.73 10.93
N PHE A 72 -7.42 3.87 11.49
CA PHE A 72 -6.39 4.07 12.51
C PHE A 72 -6.66 5.38 13.27
N GLY A 73 -6.13 5.49 14.48
CA GLY A 73 -6.34 6.71 15.24
C GLY A 73 -6.09 6.59 16.75
N PRO A 74 -6.43 7.65 17.52
CA PRO A 74 -6.36 7.60 18.98
C PRO A 74 -7.49 6.74 19.56
N PRO A 75 -7.29 6.11 20.73
CA PRO A 75 -6.10 6.14 21.58
C PRO A 75 -5.05 5.04 21.30
N GLY A 76 -4.82 4.64 20.08
CA GLY A 76 -3.88 3.56 19.73
C GLY A 76 -4.51 2.49 18.87
N TYR A 77 -5.48 2.90 18.06
CA TYR A 77 -6.10 2.09 17.02
C TYR A 77 -5.26 2.13 15.74
N GLY A 78 -5.23 1.02 15.00
CA GLY A 78 -4.43 0.80 13.80
C GLY A 78 -3.54 -0.43 13.90
N LEU A 79 -2.88 -0.79 12.80
CA LEU A 79 -2.05 -1.97 12.75
C LEU A 79 -0.72 -1.74 13.50
N PRO A 80 -0.43 -2.53 14.54
CA PRO A 80 0.87 -2.47 15.18
C PRO A 80 1.92 -3.17 14.33
N PHE A 81 3.16 -2.71 14.43
CA PHE A 81 4.31 -3.46 13.95
C PHE A 81 5.44 -3.35 14.95
N GLU A 82 6.39 -4.26 14.86
CA GLU A 82 7.63 -4.19 15.63
C GLU A 82 8.85 -4.43 14.74
N THR A 83 9.98 -3.92 15.19
CA THR A 83 11.27 -4.24 14.60
C THR A 83 12.03 -5.17 15.53
N VAL A 84 12.49 -6.29 15.00
CA VAL A 84 13.22 -7.31 15.74
C VAL A 84 14.68 -7.37 15.30
N ALA A 85 15.57 -7.70 16.24
CA ALA A 85 16.98 -7.86 15.91
C ALA A 85 17.20 -9.12 15.06
N ARG A 86 18.22 -9.13 14.19
CA ARG A 86 18.59 -10.28 13.34
C ARG A 86 18.73 -11.62 14.07
N ARG A 87 18.99 -11.60 15.36
CA ARG A 87 19.15 -12.82 16.20
C ARG A 87 17.93 -13.04 17.10
N HIS A 88 16.82 -12.39 16.82
CA HIS A 88 15.59 -12.67 17.53
C HIS A 88 15.23 -14.16 17.38
N PRO A 89 14.88 -14.86 18.47
CA PRO A 89 14.41 -16.24 18.37
C PRO A 89 13.22 -16.36 17.42
N LYS A 90 13.23 -17.39 16.59
CA LYS A 90 12.14 -17.65 15.66
C LYS A 90 11.47 -18.96 16.01
N THR A 91 10.16 -19.02 15.83
CA THR A 91 9.32 -20.18 16.09
C THR A 91 8.58 -20.63 14.84
N THR A 92 8.22 -21.90 14.79
CA THR A 92 7.28 -22.41 13.78
C THR A 92 5.88 -22.02 14.19
N VAL A 93 5.05 -21.62 13.23
CA VAL A 93 3.64 -21.25 13.42
C VAL A 93 2.79 -22.28 12.69
N ASP A 94 1.74 -22.78 13.33
CA ASP A 94 0.72 -23.63 12.70
C ASP A 94 -0.27 -22.73 11.95
N PHE A 95 -0.57 -23.10 10.69
CA PHE A 95 -1.42 -22.31 9.82
C PHE A 95 -2.70 -23.04 9.44
N ASP A 96 -3.83 -22.32 9.45
CA ASP A 96 -5.09 -22.84 8.89
C ASP A 96 -5.00 -22.98 7.36
N TYR A 97 -4.33 -22.01 6.68
CA TYR A 97 -4.06 -22.02 5.24
C TYR A 97 -2.58 -22.38 4.98
N ALA A 98 -2.15 -23.57 5.43
CA ALA A 98 -0.75 -23.98 5.44
C ALA A 98 -0.15 -24.15 4.03
N ASP A 99 -0.94 -24.51 3.04
CA ASP A 99 -0.55 -24.70 1.64
C ASP A 99 -0.33 -23.37 0.89
N GLU A 100 -0.85 -22.28 1.43
CA GLU A 100 -0.68 -20.91 0.90
C GLU A 100 0.17 -20.01 1.83
N SER A 101 0.80 -20.58 2.84
CA SER A 101 1.60 -19.85 3.84
C SER A 101 3.09 -20.19 3.72
N ASP A 102 3.93 -19.17 3.96
CA ASP A 102 5.37 -19.41 4.12
C ASP A 102 5.64 -20.13 5.45
N ARG A 103 6.31 -21.28 5.39
CA ARG A 103 6.51 -22.17 6.55
C ARG A 103 7.32 -21.56 7.70
N GLY A 104 7.96 -20.41 7.47
CA GLY A 104 8.78 -19.77 8.50
C GLY A 104 10.21 -20.33 8.62
N PRO A 105 10.83 -20.22 9.83
CA PRO A 105 10.23 -19.77 11.10
C PRO A 105 10.02 -18.25 11.19
N TYR A 106 9.12 -17.83 12.08
CA TYR A 106 8.71 -16.43 12.32
C TYR A 106 9.30 -15.89 13.62
N PRO A 107 9.72 -14.61 13.69
CA PRO A 107 10.18 -13.97 14.93
C PRO A 107 8.98 -13.56 15.82
N PHE A 108 8.05 -14.48 16.01
CA PHE A 108 6.80 -14.31 16.74
C PHE A 108 6.94 -14.84 18.16
N ASP A 109 6.61 -14.04 19.16
CA ASP A 109 6.67 -14.43 20.57
C ASP A 109 5.50 -13.81 21.38
N ALA A 110 5.44 -14.10 22.68
CA ALA A 110 4.38 -13.63 23.57
C ALA A 110 4.31 -12.09 23.70
N ARG A 111 5.30 -11.36 23.25
CA ARG A 111 5.38 -9.88 23.34
C ARG A 111 5.09 -9.21 22.01
N THR A 112 5.06 -9.97 20.92
CA THR A 112 4.75 -9.45 19.60
C THR A 112 3.40 -8.75 19.63
N PRO A 113 3.33 -7.48 19.23
CA PRO A 113 2.09 -6.74 19.24
C PRO A 113 1.15 -7.30 18.16
N ILE A 114 -0.05 -7.68 18.61
CA ILE A 114 -1.12 -8.14 17.73
C ILE A 114 -2.16 -7.04 17.61
N GLU A 115 -2.73 -6.89 16.41
CA GLU A 115 -3.85 -6.00 16.16
C GLU A 115 -5.05 -6.34 17.02
N GLY A 116 -5.78 -5.30 17.46
CA GLY A 116 -7.08 -5.47 18.09
C GLY A 116 -8.16 -5.73 17.03
N GLY A 117 -9.16 -6.54 17.35
CA GLY A 117 -10.24 -6.89 16.42
C GLY A 117 -10.20 -8.35 15.99
N SER A 118 -10.91 -8.68 14.90
CA SER A 118 -11.04 -10.04 14.37
C SER A 118 -9.81 -10.53 13.64
N ASP A 119 -9.15 -9.66 12.88
CA ASP A 119 -8.11 -10.04 11.91
C ASP A 119 -6.77 -10.30 12.57
N ARG A 120 -6.54 -9.71 13.75
CA ARG A 120 -5.41 -10.02 14.63
C ARG A 120 -4.07 -10.10 13.90
N HIS A 121 -3.78 -9.12 13.04
CA HIS A 121 -2.52 -9.07 12.32
C HIS A 121 -1.32 -8.87 13.26
N ALA A 122 -0.23 -9.55 12.95
CA ALA A 122 1.07 -9.34 13.59
C ALA A 122 2.13 -9.07 12.52
N LEU A 123 2.79 -7.90 12.60
CA LEU A 123 3.75 -7.43 11.61
C LEU A 123 5.12 -7.25 12.28
N MET A 124 6.14 -7.92 11.75
CA MET A 124 7.50 -7.92 12.32
C MET A 124 8.53 -7.66 11.21
N VAL A 125 9.41 -6.68 11.40
CA VAL A 125 10.52 -6.42 10.49
C VAL A 125 11.83 -6.78 11.14
N GLU A 126 12.58 -7.70 10.54
CA GLU A 126 13.92 -8.08 11.01
C GLU A 126 14.97 -7.09 10.50
N GLN A 127 15.61 -6.39 11.46
CA GLN A 127 16.67 -5.44 11.17
C GLN A 127 17.93 -6.14 10.61
N GLY A 128 18.56 -5.50 9.63
CA GLY A 128 19.83 -5.95 9.05
C GLY A 128 19.70 -7.09 8.03
N THR A 129 18.52 -7.72 7.89
CA THR A 129 18.16 -8.59 6.78
C THR A 129 17.04 -8.02 5.94
N CYS A 130 16.34 -6.98 6.46
CA CYS A 130 15.22 -6.32 5.83
C CYS A 130 14.12 -7.29 5.38
N VAL A 131 13.83 -8.28 6.24
CA VAL A 131 12.76 -9.24 6.01
C VAL A 131 11.54 -8.86 6.84
N LEU A 132 10.41 -8.73 6.17
CA LEU A 132 9.10 -8.51 6.77
C LEU A 132 8.38 -9.84 6.94
N TYR A 133 7.83 -10.07 8.11
CA TYR A 133 7.00 -11.21 8.46
C TYR A 133 5.62 -10.69 8.82
N GLU A 134 4.59 -11.28 8.25
CA GLU A 134 3.20 -10.91 8.48
C GLU A 134 2.36 -12.15 8.77
N LEU A 135 1.49 -12.05 9.77
CA LEU A 135 0.57 -13.11 10.17
C LEU A 135 -0.86 -12.56 10.22
N PHE A 136 -1.81 -13.31 9.69
CA PHE A 136 -3.25 -13.12 9.84
C PHE A 136 -3.79 -14.04 10.93
N ALA A 137 -4.79 -13.60 11.69
CA ALA A 137 -5.41 -14.33 12.80
C ALA A 137 -4.39 -14.89 13.81
N ALA A 138 -3.34 -14.09 14.11
CA ALA A 138 -2.22 -14.50 14.93
C ALA A 138 -2.63 -14.75 16.39
N ASP A 139 -2.22 -15.90 16.94
CA ASP A 139 -2.39 -16.26 18.33
C ASP A 139 -1.14 -16.94 18.88
N TRP A 140 -0.56 -16.37 19.95
CA TRP A 140 0.60 -16.97 20.60
C TRP A 140 0.25 -18.25 21.38
N ASN A 141 -0.99 -18.37 21.85
CA ASN A 141 -1.55 -19.56 22.50
C ASN A 141 -0.61 -20.22 23.55
N GLY A 142 0.01 -19.41 24.40
CA GLY A 142 0.86 -19.90 25.50
C GLY A 142 2.15 -20.62 25.08
N GLY A 143 2.59 -20.47 23.83
CA GLY A 143 3.81 -21.10 23.30
C GLY A 143 3.54 -22.19 22.25
N ASP A 144 2.27 -22.34 21.84
CA ASP A 144 1.82 -23.14 20.70
C ASP A 144 1.24 -22.18 19.63
N PRO A 145 2.10 -21.41 18.91
CA PRO A 145 1.68 -20.32 18.08
C PRO A 145 0.92 -20.77 16.84
N ARG A 146 -0.19 -20.09 16.55
CA ARG A 146 -1.08 -20.35 15.43
C ARG A 146 -1.40 -19.07 14.67
N ALA A 147 -1.75 -19.23 13.41
CA ALA A 147 -2.26 -18.12 12.58
C ALA A 147 -3.17 -18.70 11.48
N GLY A 148 -3.99 -17.84 10.89
CA GLY A 148 -4.75 -18.19 9.69
C GLY A 148 -3.80 -18.41 8.52
N SER A 149 -3.01 -17.39 8.22
CA SER A 149 -1.99 -17.44 7.17
C SER A 149 -0.73 -16.66 7.58
N GLY A 150 0.37 -16.89 6.84
CA GLY A 150 1.61 -16.18 7.05
C GLY A 150 2.40 -15.90 5.77
N ALA A 151 3.03 -14.73 5.72
CA ALA A 151 3.82 -14.29 4.58
C ALA A 151 5.18 -13.75 5.02
N ILE A 152 6.21 -14.02 4.22
CA ILE A 152 7.58 -13.55 4.41
C ILE A 152 8.02 -12.78 3.16
N TRP A 153 8.41 -11.53 3.35
CA TRP A 153 8.80 -10.62 2.29
C TRP A 153 10.24 -10.16 2.45
N ASP A 154 11.02 -10.30 1.39
CA ASP A 154 12.31 -9.62 1.26
C ASP A 154 12.06 -8.18 0.80
N LEU A 155 12.27 -7.21 1.68
CA LEU A 155 12.02 -5.80 1.38
C LEU A 155 13.03 -5.19 0.39
N ASP A 156 14.12 -5.89 0.07
CA ASP A 156 15.08 -5.49 -0.96
C ASP A 156 14.74 -6.10 -2.33
N SER A 157 13.63 -6.85 -2.45
CA SER A 157 13.22 -7.58 -3.64
C SER A 157 11.88 -7.12 -4.21
N ASN A 158 11.72 -7.27 -5.53
CA ASN A 158 10.43 -7.11 -6.21
C ASN A 158 9.69 -8.44 -6.40
N ARG A 159 10.13 -9.53 -5.78
CA ARG A 159 9.52 -10.83 -5.96
C ARG A 159 8.08 -10.82 -5.38
N LEU A 160 7.12 -11.29 -6.19
CA LEU A 160 5.76 -11.56 -5.74
C LEU A 160 5.66 -12.96 -5.11
N ARG A 161 4.60 -13.22 -4.37
CA ARG A 161 4.21 -14.54 -3.89
C ARG A 161 3.87 -15.47 -5.06
N PRO A 162 3.85 -16.78 -4.86
CA PRO A 162 3.29 -17.72 -5.84
C PRO A 162 1.89 -17.29 -6.27
N GLU A 163 1.53 -17.55 -7.50
CA GLU A 163 0.17 -17.30 -8.01
C GLU A 163 -0.84 -18.15 -7.24
N THR A 164 -2.02 -17.59 -6.95
CA THR A 164 -3.09 -18.16 -6.13
C THR A 164 -2.80 -18.28 -4.63
N TRP A 165 -1.68 -17.77 -4.16
CA TRP A 165 -1.38 -17.76 -2.73
C TRP A 165 -1.89 -16.47 -2.07
N THR A 166 -2.67 -16.63 -1.00
CA THR A 166 -2.98 -15.53 -0.09
C THR A 166 -1.72 -15.03 0.64
N SER A 167 -1.84 -14.00 1.42
CA SER A 167 -0.81 -13.54 2.38
C SER A 167 -1.46 -13.39 3.76
N ALA A 168 -0.98 -12.45 4.57
CA ALA A 168 -1.74 -11.96 5.71
C ALA A 168 -2.86 -10.99 5.27
N ASP A 169 -2.93 -10.68 3.98
CA ASP A 169 -3.95 -9.86 3.31
C ASP A 169 -4.59 -10.71 2.19
N ALA A 170 -5.90 -10.59 1.95
CA ALA A 170 -6.63 -11.47 1.04
C ALA A 170 -6.09 -11.43 -0.40
N ALA A 171 -5.60 -10.29 -0.86
CA ALA A 171 -5.05 -10.13 -2.21
C ALA A 171 -3.70 -10.85 -2.45
N GLY A 172 -3.12 -11.53 -1.45
CA GLY A 172 -1.76 -12.05 -1.56
C GLY A 172 -0.70 -10.94 -1.65
N LEU A 173 -0.99 -9.77 -1.10
CA LEU A 173 -0.14 -8.57 -1.03
C LEU A 173 0.41 -8.37 0.38
N PRO A 174 1.51 -7.61 0.53
CA PRO A 174 2.01 -7.23 1.86
C PRO A 174 1.17 -6.10 2.47
N ILE A 175 0.96 -6.15 3.79
CA ILE A 175 0.21 -5.15 4.55
C ILE A 175 1.08 -3.92 4.85
N PHE A 176 2.22 -4.12 5.51
CA PHE A 176 3.07 -3.03 6.03
C PHE A 176 3.47 -1.98 4.97
N PRO A 177 3.83 -2.34 3.73
CA PRO A 177 4.17 -1.38 2.70
C PRO A 177 3.04 -0.41 2.35
N GLY A 178 1.78 -0.84 2.49
CA GLY A 178 0.59 -0.05 2.20
C GLY A 178 0.03 0.77 3.36
N LEU A 179 0.63 0.70 4.55
CA LEU A 179 0.14 1.44 5.72
C LEU A 179 0.56 2.91 5.69
N VAL A 180 -0.35 3.81 6.07
CA VAL A 180 -0.01 5.20 6.38
C VAL A 180 0.79 5.22 7.69
N ARG A 181 2.03 5.71 7.65
CA ARG A 181 2.93 5.79 8.81
C ARG A 181 3.07 7.23 9.31
N TRP A 182 3.02 7.40 10.64
CA TRP A 182 3.13 8.73 11.22
C TRP A 182 4.44 9.44 10.89
N GLU A 183 5.54 8.72 10.83
CA GLU A 183 6.87 9.25 10.50
C GLU A 183 6.89 9.92 9.13
N GLU A 184 6.18 9.37 8.15
CA GLU A 184 6.08 9.92 6.81
C GLU A 184 5.20 11.17 6.79
N VAL A 185 4.06 11.15 7.49
CA VAL A 185 3.21 12.33 7.65
C VAL A 185 3.95 13.46 8.36
N LYS A 186 4.75 13.13 9.38
CA LYS A 186 5.63 14.07 10.09
C LYS A 186 6.72 14.60 9.18
N ALA A 187 7.32 13.76 8.33
CA ALA A 187 8.33 14.14 7.35
C ALA A 187 7.77 14.95 6.16
N GLY A 188 6.45 15.02 6.03
CA GLY A 188 5.76 15.79 5.00
C GLY A 188 5.63 15.08 3.64
N ARG A 189 5.87 13.76 3.58
CA ARG A 189 5.77 12.99 2.34
C ARG A 189 5.46 11.52 2.60
N ILE A 190 4.54 10.95 1.81
CA ILE A 190 4.30 9.52 1.62
C ILE A 190 4.60 9.24 0.14
N GLN A 191 5.44 8.25 -0.13
CA GLN A 191 5.93 7.95 -1.48
C GLN A 191 5.59 6.51 -1.90
N HIS A 192 4.45 6.03 -1.48
CA HIS A 192 3.93 4.70 -1.82
C HIS A 192 2.41 4.72 -1.91
N ALA A 193 1.85 3.67 -2.51
CA ALA A 193 0.42 3.40 -2.50
C ALA A 193 -0.06 3.05 -1.10
N ILE A 194 -1.31 3.33 -0.83
CA ILE A 194 -1.94 3.02 0.46
C ILE A 194 -2.89 1.84 0.24
N ARG A 195 -2.83 0.80 1.09
CA ARG A 195 -3.81 -0.29 1.04
C ARG A 195 -5.18 0.20 1.50
N PHE A 196 -6.23 -0.35 0.90
CA PHE A 196 -7.61 -0.07 1.31
C PHE A 196 -8.50 -1.28 1.04
N THR A 197 -9.73 -1.21 1.55
CA THR A 197 -10.75 -2.25 1.44
C THR A 197 -12.02 -1.72 0.79
N VAL A 198 -12.80 -2.62 0.20
CA VAL A 198 -14.19 -2.44 -0.19
C VAL A 198 -14.99 -3.69 0.21
N ASP A 199 -16.31 -3.56 0.34
CA ASP A 199 -17.19 -4.68 0.71
C ASP A 199 -17.31 -5.69 -0.44
N CYS A 200 -17.50 -5.20 -1.67
CA CYS A 200 -17.62 -6.06 -2.84
C CYS A 200 -16.30 -6.15 -3.61
N THR A 201 -15.77 -7.38 -3.76
CA THR A 201 -14.70 -7.70 -4.71
C THR A 201 -15.13 -8.85 -5.62
N THR A 202 -14.66 -8.88 -6.87
CA THR A 202 -14.92 -10.01 -7.76
C THR A 202 -14.01 -11.20 -7.44
N ASP A 203 -14.37 -12.40 -7.90
CA ASP A 203 -13.61 -13.65 -7.79
C ASP A 203 -12.39 -13.69 -8.72
N SER A 204 -11.71 -12.57 -8.84
CA SER A 204 -10.51 -12.42 -9.66
C SER A 204 -9.54 -11.42 -9.05
N TYR A 205 -8.33 -11.40 -9.58
CA TYR A 205 -7.31 -10.43 -9.21
C TYR A 205 -6.55 -9.91 -10.43
N VAL A 206 -6.01 -8.71 -10.28
CA VAL A 206 -5.10 -8.10 -11.26
C VAL A 206 -3.73 -7.87 -10.63
N TRP A 207 -2.69 -7.90 -11.47
CA TRP A 207 -1.34 -7.60 -11.02
C TRP A 207 -1.30 -6.26 -10.23
N PRO A 208 -0.62 -6.19 -9.06
CA PRO A 208 0.34 -7.17 -8.51
C PRO A 208 -0.27 -8.19 -7.53
N ALA A 209 -1.59 -8.22 -7.33
CA ALA A 209 -2.22 -9.22 -6.48
C ALA A 209 -1.99 -10.65 -6.99
N ARG A 210 -2.11 -11.62 -6.10
CA ARG A 210 -1.83 -13.04 -6.37
C ARG A 210 -2.98 -13.95 -5.97
N HIS A 211 -3.97 -13.40 -5.26
CA HIS A 211 -5.10 -14.14 -4.73
C HIS A 211 -6.36 -13.25 -4.76
N GLU A 212 -7.50 -13.88 -4.70
CA GLU A 212 -8.81 -13.27 -4.60
C GLU A 212 -9.57 -13.81 -3.38
N ALA A 213 -10.61 -13.11 -2.95
CA ALA A 213 -11.52 -13.54 -1.89
C ALA A 213 -12.93 -12.96 -2.13
N GLY A 214 -13.31 -12.84 -3.38
CA GLY A 214 -14.52 -12.17 -3.81
C GLY A 214 -15.66 -13.09 -4.20
N VAL A 215 -16.60 -12.54 -4.94
CA VAL A 215 -17.81 -13.20 -5.44
C VAL A 215 -17.86 -13.15 -6.95
N ASP A 216 -18.65 -14.04 -7.58
CA ASP A 216 -18.89 -14.03 -9.04
C ASP A 216 -19.80 -12.82 -9.41
N ASP A 217 -19.20 -11.61 -9.33
CA ASP A 217 -19.83 -10.36 -9.77
C ASP A 217 -18.79 -9.50 -10.52
N PRO A 218 -18.89 -9.40 -11.84
CA PRO A 218 -17.93 -8.65 -12.66
C PRO A 218 -18.02 -7.13 -12.49
N ASP A 219 -19.06 -6.60 -11.84
CA ASP A 219 -19.19 -5.19 -11.53
C ASP A 219 -18.37 -4.78 -10.31
N CYS A 220 -17.94 -5.73 -9.47
CA CYS A 220 -17.06 -5.48 -8.33
C CYS A 220 -15.59 -5.39 -8.79
N PRO A 221 -14.75 -4.54 -8.15
CA PRO A 221 -13.35 -4.45 -8.48
C PRO A 221 -12.59 -5.73 -8.11
N PRO A 222 -11.60 -6.17 -8.93
CA PRO A 222 -10.72 -7.28 -8.59
C PRO A 222 -9.71 -6.89 -7.50
N MET A 223 -9.21 -7.85 -6.71
CA MET A 223 -8.07 -7.64 -5.84
C MET A 223 -6.87 -7.10 -6.63
N GLY A 224 -6.12 -6.16 -6.06
CA GLY A 224 -5.04 -5.46 -6.76
C GLY A 224 -5.48 -4.25 -7.59
N ALA A 225 -6.79 -4.01 -7.75
CA ALA A 225 -7.29 -2.82 -8.44
C ALA A 225 -6.73 -1.54 -7.82
N ARG A 226 -6.39 -0.57 -8.68
CA ARG A 226 -5.73 0.67 -8.27
C ARG A 226 -6.66 1.85 -8.46
N PHE A 227 -6.86 2.61 -7.39
CA PHE A 227 -7.63 3.85 -7.40
C PHE A 227 -6.75 5.03 -7.04
N ARG A 228 -7.02 6.20 -7.59
CA ARG A 228 -6.34 7.44 -7.20
C ARG A 228 -7.35 8.54 -6.92
N LEU A 229 -7.04 9.41 -5.99
CA LEU A 229 -7.76 10.67 -5.82
C LEU A 229 -7.53 11.54 -7.07
N SER A 230 -8.59 12.07 -7.65
CA SER A 230 -8.51 12.92 -8.84
C SER A 230 -7.53 14.07 -8.64
N ALA A 231 -6.74 14.36 -9.68
CA ALA A 231 -5.82 15.49 -9.66
C ALA A 231 -6.55 16.85 -9.53
N GLU A 232 -7.83 16.90 -9.91
CA GLU A 232 -8.68 18.10 -9.83
C GLU A 232 -9.25 18.32 -8.43
N PHE A 233 -9.17 17.34 -7.53
CA PHE A 233 -9.65 17.48 -6.17
C PHE A 233 -8.80 18.52 -5.41
N ASP A 234 -9.44 19.60 -4.97
CA ASP A 234 -8.76 20.72 -4.33
C ASP A 234 -8.33 20.38 -2.89
N LEU A 235 -7.03 20.38 -2.66
CA LEU A 235 -6.43 20.15 -1.34
C LEU A 235 -6.25 21.43 -0.51
N SER A 236 -6.60 22.61 -1.02
CA SER A 236 -6.27 23.89 -0.37
C SER A 236 -6.91 24.06 1.01
N ALA A 237 -8.10 23.51 1.22
CA ALA A 237 -8.84 23.56 2.48
C ALA A 237 -8.28 22.62 3.57
N PHE A 238 -7.40 21.67 3.22
CA PHE A 238 -6.88 20.68 4.15
C PHE A 238 -5.62 21.16 4.87
N SER A 239 -5.42 20.71 6.11
CA SER A 239 -4.21 20.99 6.87
C SER A 239 -2.95 20.42 6.18
N PRO A 240 -1.74 20.93 6.47
CA PRO A 240 -0.51 20.42 5.86
C PRO A 240 -0.33 18.90 5.99
N LYS A 241 -0.70 18.30 7.14
CA LYS A 241 -0.60 16.85 7.37
C LYS A 241 -1.65 16.06 6.58
N ALA A 242 -2.90 16.52 6.52
CA ALA A 242 -3.93 15.91 5.69
C ALA A 242 -3.53 15.94 4.21
N ARG A 243 -2.97 17.06 3.74
CA ARG A 243 -2.45 17.17 2.37
C ARG A 243 -1.32 16.20 2.05
N VAL A 244 -0.52 15.76 3.04
CA VAL A 244 0.51 14.72 2.81
C VAL A 244 -0.13 13.41 2.39
N VAL A 245 -1.15 12.96 3.14
CA VAL A 245 -1.89 11.72 2.84
C VAL A 245 -2.62 11.83 1.51
N LEU A 246 -3.38 12.91 1.31
CA LEU A 246 -4.18 13.10 0.08
C LEU A 246 -3.31 13.24 -1.18
N ARG A 247 -2.14 13.88 -1.09
CA ARG A 247 -1.17 13.90 -2.20
C ARG A 247 -0.59 12.53 -2.53
N ALA A 248 -0.41 11.67 -1.53
CA ALA A 248 -0.02 10.29 -1.80
C ALA A 248 -1.14 9.57 -2.56
N MET A 249 -2.39 9.76 -2.16
CA MET A 249 -3.55 9.21 -2.87
C MET A 249 -3.69 9.74 -4.30
N GLN A 250 -3.34 11.00 -4.57
CA GLN A 250 -3.29 11.53 -5.94
C GLN A 250 -2.16 10.93 -6.77
N ARG A 251 -0.98 10.67 -6.17
CA ARG A 251 0.23 10.30 -6.91
C ARG A 251 0.47 8.80 -6.99
N TYR A 252 0.26 8.12 -5.87
CA TYR A 252 0.50 6.69 -5.71
C TYR A 252 -0.79 5.90 -5.60
N GLY A 253 -1.89 6.55 -5.20
CA GLY A 253 -3.23 5.97 -5.11
C GLY A 253 -3.44 5.02 -3.96
N LEU A 254 -4.57 4.34 -4.02
CA LEU A 254 -5.01 3.27 -3.16
C LEU A 254 -4.87 1.94 -3.90
N MET A 255 -4.49 0.86 -3.22
CA MET A 255 -4.45 -0.50 -3.75
C MET A 255 -5.42 -1.38 -2.99
N LEU A 256 -6.36 -1.98 -3.71
CA LEU A 256 -7.34 -2.90 -3.13
C LEU A 256 -6.64 -4.19 -2.71
N ALA A 257 -6.59 -4.44 -1.41
CA ALA A 257 -5.79 -5.50 -0.82
C ALA A 257 -6.61 -6.51 -0.03
N ASP A 258 -7.83 -6.15 0.39
CA ASP A 258 -8.68 -7.01 1.17
C ASP A 258 -10.17 -6.64 1.02
N ASN A 259 -11.06 -7.56 1.43
CA ASN A 259 -12.47 -7.29 1.66
C ASN A 259 -12.63 -6.57 3.01
N GLY A 260 -13.64 -5.72 3.10
CA GLY A 260 -13.94 -4.99 4.34
C GLY A 260 -14.94 -3.88 4.07
N SER A 261 -15.12 -3.00 5.02
CA SER A 261 -15.98 -1.83 4.80
C SER A 261 -15.45 -0.96 3.67
N ASP A 262 -16.37 -0.34 2.92
CA ASP A 262 -16.03 0.49 1.78
C ASP A 262 -15.16 1.69 2.16
N TRP A 263 -14.10 1.90 1.37
CA TRP A 263 -13.17 3.03 1.46
C TRP A 263 -12.43 3.16 2.78
N TYR A 264 -12.31 2.05 3.54
CA TYR A 264 -11.42 2.00 4.69
C TYR A 264 -9.98 1.83 4.23
N PHE A 265 -9.10 2.70 4.71
CA PHE A 265 -7.67 2.62 4.45
C PHE A 265 -6.87 2.61 5.75
N GLN A 266 -5.81 1.82 5.79
CA GLN A 266 -5.16 1.48 7.04
C GLN A 266 -3.87 2.30 7.27
N GLY A 267 -3.54 2.41 8.53
CA GLY A 267 -2.32 3.04 9.00
C GLY A 267 -1.77 2.36 10.24
N THR A 268 -0.53 2.66 10.55
CA THR A 268 0.13 2.10 11.75
C THR A 268 -0.48 2.65 13.04
N ARG A 269 -0.52 1.81 14.07
CA ARG A 269 -0.82 2.25 15.42
C ARG A 269 0.22 3.26 15.88
N ASP A 270 -0.19 4.49 16.16
CA ASP A 270 0.70 5.55 16.65
C ASP A 270 -0.04 6.51 17.60
N ALA A 271 0.63 6.89 18.69
CA ALA A 271 0.07 7.79 19.69
C ALA A 271 -0.02 9.27 19.24
N HIS A 272 0.57 9.60 18.11
CA HIS A 272 0.54 10.97 17.58
C HIS A 272 -0.66 11.26 16.66
N TRP A 273 -1.42 10.25 16.24
CA TRP A 273 -2.66 10.48 15.51
C TRP A 273 -3.62 11.38 16.30
N ARG A 274 -4.34 12.25 15.63
CA ARG A 274 -5.30 13.19 16.23
C ARG A 274 -6.58 13.21 15.42
N ASN A 275 -7.74 13.22 16.10
CA ASN A 275 -9.06 13.25 15.46
C ASN A 275 -9.17 14.38 14.43
N GLY A 276 -8.70 15.59 14.73
CA GLY A 276 -8.79 16.70 13.78
C GLY A 276 -8.01 16.52 12.47
N LEU A 277 -7.04 15.59 12.40
CA LEU A 277 -6.46 15.15 11.13
C LEU A 277 -7.37 14.12 10.44
N LEU A 278 -7.83 13.12 11.20
CA LEU A 278 -8.63 12.03 10.67
C LEU A 278 -10.01 12.52 10.21
N ASP A 279 -10.62 13.45 10.93
CA ASP A 279 -11.90 14.06 10.54
C ASP A 279 -11.82 14.81 9.19
N GLN A 280 -10.66 15.42 8.90
CA GLN A 280 -10.44 16.00 7.57
C GLN A 280 -10.36 14.92 6.48
N LEU A 281 -9.69 13.80 6.74
CA LEU A 281 -9.62 12.70 5.78
C LEU A 281 -11.01 12.07 5.56
N LYS A 282 -11.82 11.96 6.61
CA LYS A 282 -13.23 11.51 6.53
C LYS A 282 -14.16 12.45 5.79
N SER A 283 -13.74 13.67 5.45
CA SER A 283 -14.55 14.59 4.63
C SER A 283 -14.25 14.48 3.13
N VAL A 284 -13.43 13.53 2.70
CA VAL A 284 -13.10 13.31 1.29
C VAL A 284 -14.08 12.29 0.71
N PRO A 285 -14.96 12.68 -0.22
CA PRO A 285 -15.93 11.75 -0.79
C PRO A 285 -15.23 10.70 -1.66
N ALA A 286 -15.65 9.46 -1.54
CA ALA A 286 -15.11 8.37 -2.36
C ALA A 286 -15.37 8.59 -3.86
N SER A 287 -16.43 9.32 -4.22
CA SER A 287 -16.70 9.73 -5.60
C SER A 287 -15.65 10.68 -6.21
N ALA A 288 -14.71 11.19 -5.42
CA ALA A 288 -13.57 11.96 -5.91
C ALA A 288 -12.42 11.08 -6.42
N PHE A 289 -12.54 9.76 -6.30
CA PHE A 289 -11.57 8.80 -6.80
C PHE A 289 -11.90 8.32 -8.20
N GLU A 290 -10.92 7.76 -8.87
CA GLU A 290 -11.02 7.12 -10.18
C GLU A 290 -10.11 5.87 -10.21
N ALA A 291 -10.56 4.79 -10.81
CA ALA A 291 -9.73 3.61 -11.03
C ALA A 291 -8.79 3.83 -12.22
N VAL A 292 -7.57 3.26 -12.14
CA VAL A 292 -6.58 3.30 -13.21
C VAL A 292 -6.04 1.90 -13.52
N ASP A 293 -5.64 1.67 -14.76
CA ASP A 293 -5.01 0.41 -15.15
C ASP A 293 -3.51 0.42 -14.81
N ALA A 294 -3.16 -0.10 -13.64
CA ALA A 294 -1.78 -0.25 -13.23
C ALA A 294 -1.07 -1.44 -13.89
N THR A 295 -1.79 -2.34 -14.57
CA THR A 295 -1.18 -3.46 -15.30
C THR A 295 -0.34 -2.98 -16.48
N ALA A 296 -0.62 -1.77 -16.99
CA ALA A 296 0.20 -1.10 -18.00
C ALA A 296 1.65 -0.84 -17.54
N CYS A 297 1.91 -0.87 -16.23
CA CYS A 297 3.25 -0.71 -15.64
C CYS A 297 3.98 -2.05 -15.45
N MET A 298 3.33 -3.17 -15.64
CA MET A 298 3.86 -4.50 -15.36
C MET A 298 5.04 -4.85 -16.28
N VAL A 299 6.21 -5.11 -15.69
CA VAL A 299 7.40 -5.57 -16.44
C VAL A 299 7.41 -7.10 -16.55
N ASP A 300 6.99 -7.78 -15.49
CA ASP A 300 6.94 -9.23 -15.37
C ASP A 300 5.81 -9.61 -14.42
N ARG A 301 5.01 -10.62 -14.78
CA ARG A 301 3.86 -11.05 -13.98
C ARG A 301 4.22 -11.57 -12.58
N ASP A 302 5.43 -12.14 -12.42
CA ASP A 302 5.90 -12.69 -11.15
C ASP A 302 6.78 -11.73 -10.34
N SER A 303 6.82 -10.46 -10.78
CA SER A 303 7.57 -9.39 -10.14
C SER A 303 6.71 -8.16 -9.92
N ALA A 304 6.82 -7.54 -8.76
CA ALA A 304 6.24 -6.22 -8.48
C ALA A 304 7.03 -5.06 -9.12
N ARG A 305 8.05 -5.36 -9.93
CA ARG A 305 8.79 -4.34 -10.67
C ARG A 305 7.87 -3.66 -11.68
N ALA A 306 7.83 -2.35 -11.61
CA ALA A 306 6.99 -1.51 -12.46
C ALA A 306 7.83 -0.57 -13.31
N ASP A 307 7.36 -0.33 -14.54
CA ASP A 307 7.85 0.70 -15.46
C ASP A 307 6.63 1.31 -16.16
N CYS A 308 6.09 2.38 -15.58
CA CYS A 308 4.88 2.99 -16.10
C CYS A 308 5.14 3.86 -17.34
N PRO A 309 4.26 3.82 -18.33
CA PRO A 309 4.33 4.75 -19.45
C PRO A 309 4.20 6.19 -18.92
N GLY A 310 5.15 7.06 -19.33
CA GLY A 310 5.29 8.45 -18.88
C GLY A 310 4.26 9.41 -19.47
#